data_cec1eb2a0ab3cc3a0e5dd0447c96f7cc
#
_entry.id   cec1eb2a0ab3cc3a0e5dd0447c96f7cc
#
_cell.length_a   1.000
_cell.length_b   1.000
_cell.length_c   1.000
_cell.angle_alpha   90.00
_cell.angle_beta   90.00
_cell.angle_gamma   90.00
#
_symmetry.space_group_name_H-M   'P 1'
#
loop_
_entity.id
_entity.type
_entity.pdbx_description
1 polymer ?
#
loop_
_entity_poly.entity_id
_entity_poly.type
_entity_poly.pdbx_seq_one_letter_code
_entity_poly.pdbx_strand_id
1 'polypeptide(L)'
;MAARKKSEEPSINIDEVLTDEELKAVANESEPAERKAKPEDGPRTVVVAEDEAVNRMDLVAMLEDNGYEVVGQAANGEEAVELTRKYRPDVVCMDVKMPRMDGITAAGIICDENIAPVVMLTAFSQTDLVKKATGAGAMAYVTKPYEESKLLPTLEVAMGRFAEINDLLDSVERSERKLKEITDQLKETEEKLKKAEDTLEERKLVDRAKGLLMDKADFSEQGAFRWIQKTSMDQRIPKKRLAQAIIAKYGDPKPSDSGER
;
A
#
# COMPACT_ATOMS: atom_id res chain seq x y z
N MET A 1 30.75 -12.88 49.45
CA MET A 1 30.99 -11.90 48.37
C MET A 1 31.13 -12.65 47.08
N ALA A 2 30.07 -12.69 46.25
CA ALA A 2 30.05 -13.34 44.94
C ALA A 2 29.68 -12.28 43.93
N ALA A 3 30.64 -11.93 43.07
CA ALA A 3 30.50 -10.95 42.02
C ALA A 3 29.65 -11.56 40.87
N ARG A 4 28.53 -10.92 40.55
CA ARG A 4 27.71 -11.18 39.38
C ARG A 4 28.47 -10.71 38.14
N LYS A 5 28.90 -11.62 37.27
CA LYS A 5 29.31 -11.34 35.91
C LYS A 5 28.07 -10.88 35.10
N LYS A 6 28.08 -9.65 34.64
CA LYS A 6 27.20 -9.18 33.57
C LYS A 6 27.62 -9.88 32.29
N SER A 7 26.71 -10.63 31.70
CA SER A 7 26.81 -11.13 30.32
C SER A 7 26.60 -9.95 29.37
N GLU A 8 27.62 -9.59 28.62
CA GLU A 8 27.53 -8.66 27.48
C GLU A 8 26.81 -9.44 26.35
N GLU A 9 25.63 -8.95 25.96
CA GLU A 9 24.98 -9.38 24.73
C GLU A 9 25.77 -8.77 23.54
N PRO A 10 26.04 -9.56 22.48
CA PRO A 10 26.70 -9.01 21.29
C PRO A 10 25.74 -8.04 20.60
N SER A 11 26.13 -6.77 20.55
CA SER A 11 25.47 -5.76 19.72
C SER A 11 25.75 -6.10 18.25
N ILE A 12 24.75 -6.63 17.54
CA ILE A 12 24.78 -6.80 16.11
C ILE A 12 24.75 -5.40 15.48
N ASN A 13 25.80 -5.05 14.76
CA ASN A 13 25.89 -3.80 14.01
C ASN A 13 24.99 -3.95 12.78
N ILE A 14 23.91 -3.17 12.70
CA ILE A 14 22.88 -3.26 11.65
C ILE A 14 23.48 -2.95 10.27
N ASP A 15 24.58 -2.17 10.22
CA ASP A 15 25.27 -1.79 8.98
C ASP A 15 26.14 -2.93 8.37
N GLU A 16 26.26 -4.09 9.06
CA GLU A 16 27.03 -5.26 8.58
C GLU A 16 26.14 -6.39 8.01
N VAL A 17 24.82 -6.24 8.03
CA VAL A 17 23.89 -7.36 7.71
C VAL A 17 23.65 -7.50 6.22
N LEU A 18 23.69 -6.44 5.43
CA LEU A 18 23.55 -6.46 3.96
C LEU A 18 24.30 -5.29 3.34
N THR A 19 25.03 -5.56 2.28
CA THR A 19 25.71 -4.53 1.49
C THR A 19 24.72 -3.75 0.62
N ASP A 20 25.07 -2.52 0.20
CA ASP A 20 24.26 -1.72 -0.72
C ASP A 20 23.98 -2.42 -2.07
N GLU A 21 24.84 -3.34 -2.50
CA GLU A 21 24.62 -4.18 -3.68
C GLU A 21 23.59 -5.29 -3.41
N GLU A 22 23.62 -5.91 -2.24
CA GLU A 22 22.63 -6.93 -1.83
C GLU A 22 21.26 -6.31 -1.62
N LEU A 23 21.18 -5.11 -1.03
CA LEU A 23 19.92 -4.36 -0.89
C LEU A 23 19.33 -3.96 -2.26
N LYS A 24 20.18 -3.60 -3.22
CA LYS A 24 19.76 -3.33 -4.61
C LYS A 24 19.33 -4.58 -5.35
N ALA A 25 19.95 -5.73 -5.09
CA ALA A 25 19.54 -7.01 -5.68
C ALA A 25 18.16 -7.44 -5.17
N VAL A 26 17.91 -7.34 -3.87
CA VAL A 26 16.60 -7.65 -3.26
C VAL A 26 15.51 -6.65 -3.72
N ALA A 27 15.84 -5.38 -3.88
CA ALA A 27 14.92 -4.37 -4.40
C ALA A 27 14.58 -4.60 -5.89
N ASN A 28 15.52 -5.14 -6.66
CA ASN A 28 15.32 -5.43 -8.09
C ASN A 28 14.56 -6.75 -8.33
N GLU A 29 14.52 -7.68 -7.34
CA GLU A 29 13.70 -8.89 -7.40
C GLU A 29 12.23 -8.64 -7.05
N SER A 30 11.90 -7.49 -6.49
CA SER A 30 10.55 -7.13 -6.04
C SER A 30 9.81 -6.11 -6.93
N GLU A 31 10.38 -5.68 -8.06
CA GLU A 31 9.60 -4.94 -9.03
C GLU A 31 8.65 -5.91 -9.74
N PRO A 32 7.33 -5.80 -9.56
CA PRO A 32 6.38 -6.52 -10.41
C PRO A 32 6.64 -6.04 -11.84
N ALA A 33 7.06 -6.96 -12.72
CA ALA A 33 7.24 -6.65 -14.13
C ALA A 33 5.97 -5.93 -14.61
N GLU A 34 6.13 -4.65 -14.98
CA GLU A 34 5.03 -3.84 -15.50
C GLU A 34 4.27 -4.66 -16.55
N ARG A 35 2.96 -4.81 -16.36
CA ARG A 35 2.09 -5.36 -17.40
C ARG A 35 2.24 -4.43 -18.61
N LYS A 36 3.06 -4.83 -19.57
CA LYS A 36 3.03 -4.18 -20.89
C LYS A 36 1.62 -4.39 -21.40
N ALA A 37 0.87 -3.32 -21.57
CA ALA A 37 -0.44 -3.35 -22.18
C ALA A 37 -0.32 -4.14 -23.48
N LYS A 38 -0.98 -5.32 -23.53
CA LYS A 38 -1.04 -6.15 -24.72
C LYS A 38 -1.94 -5.41 -25.71
N PRO A 39 -1.65 -5.41 -27.03
CA PRO A 39 -2.58 -4.84 -27.99
C PRO A 39 -3.94 -5.53 -27.84
N GLU A 40 -4.99 -4.76 -27.72
CA GLU A 40 -6.37 -5.23 -27.52
C GLU A 40 -6.86 -6.16 -28.66
N ASP A 41 -6.18 -6.16 -29.81
CA ASP A 41 -6.53 -6.91 -31.05
C ASP A 41 -5.71 -8.19 -31.24
N GLY A 42 -4.90 -8.64 -30.28
CA GLY A 42 -4.13 -9.89 -30.40
C GLY A 42 -4.94 -11.14 -30.03
N PRO A 43 -4.53 -12.36 -30.47
CA PRO A 43 -5.15 -13.59 -30.02
C PRO A 43 -5.02 -13.73 -28.50
N ARG A 44 -6.07 -14.27 -27.85
CA ARG A 44 -6.04 -14.58 -26.40
C ARG A 44 -5.03 -15.67 -26.13
N THR A 45 -4.12 -15.43 -25.21
CA THR A 45 -3.08 -16.41 -24.85
C THR A 45 -3.54 -17.29 -23.69
N VAL A 46 -3.25 -18.58 -23.77
CA VAL A 46 -3.64 -19.55 -22.76
C VAL A 46 -2.49 -20.48 -22.39
N VAL A 47 -2.38 -20.80 -21.10
CA VAL A 47 -1.57 -21.92 -20.61
C VAL A 47 -2.51 -23.06 -20.27
N VAL A 48 -2.18 -24.25 -20.77
CA VAL A 48 -2.93 -25.49 -20.53
C VAL A 48 -2.14 -26.40 -19.60
N ALA A 49 -2.74 -26.81 -18.48
CA ALA A 49 -2.15 -27.73 -17.51
C ALA A 49 -3.06 -28.95 -17.34
N GLU A 50 -2.60 -30.09 -17.83
CA GLU A 50 -3.29 -31.37 -17.87
C GLU A 50 -2.24 -32.47 -17.90
N ASP A 51 -2.30 -33.43 -16.98
CA ASP A 51 -1.28 -34.48 -16.90
C ASP A 51 -1.44 -35.54 -18.00
N GLU A 52 -2.68 -35.83 -18.43
CA GLU A 52 -2.97 -36.80 -19.44
C GLU A 52 -2.74 -36.23 -20.84
N ALA A 53 -1.71 -36.71 -21.54
CA ALA A 53 -1.25 -36.16 -22.81
C ALA A 53 -2.36 -36.10 -23.90
N VAL A 54 -3.24 -37.08 -23.95
CA VAL A 54 -4.34 -37.12 -24.93
C VAL A 54 -5.34 -36.01 -24.67
N ASN A 55 -5.80 -35.88 -23.42
CA ASN A 55 -6.72 -34.82 -23.00
C ASN A 55 -6.11 -33.44 -23.22
N ARG A 56 -4.80 -33.28 -22.94
CA ARG A 56 -4.08 -32.02 -23.17
C ARG A 56 -4.05 -31.67 -24.65
N MET A 57 -3.76 -32.65 -25.55
CA MET A 57 -3.75 -32.42 -26.99
C MET A 57 -5.13 -32.02 -27.51
N ASP A 58 -6.20 -32.70 -27.06
CA ASP A 58 -7.58 -32.38 -27.49
C ASP A 58 -7.99 -30.97 -27.01
N LEU A 59 -7.60 -30.60 -25.78
CA LEU A 59 -7.88 -29.24 -25.25
C LEU A 59 -7.12 -28.17 -26.03
N VAL A 60 -5.85 -28.41 -26.34
CA VAL A 60 -5.02 -27.49 -27.13
C VAL A 60 -5.63 -27.30 -28.52
N ALA A 61 -5.96 -28.38 -29.23
CA ALA A 61 -6.59 -28.29 -30.54
C ALA A 61 -7.90 -27.49 -30.51
N MET A 62 -8.77 -27.79 -29.52
CA MET A 62 -10.03 -27.06 -29.36
C MET A 62 -9.80 -25.54 -29.15
N LEU A 63 -8.81 -25.15 -28.31
CA LEU A 63 -8.52 -23.74 -28.06
C LEU A 63 -7.93 -23.05 -29.29
N GLU A 64 -6.99 -23.68 -30.00
CA GLU A 64 -6.37 -23.15 -31.22
C GLU A 64 -7.38 -23.00 -32.37
N ASP A 65 -8.28 -23.97 -32.55
CA ASP A 65 -9.36 -23.92 -33.52
C ASP A 65 -10.34 -22.74 -33.29
N ASN A 66 -10.41 -22.28 -32.03
CA ASN A 66 -11.25 -21.16 -31.62
C ASN A 66 -10.47 -19.83 -31.41
N GLY A 67 -9.25 -19.74 -31.96
CA GLY A 67 -8.50 -18.50 -32.05
C GLY A 67 -7.70 -18.13 -30.79
N TYR A 68 -7.55 -19.08 -29.85
CA TYR A 68 -6.63 -18.89 -28.71
C TYR A 68 -5.21 -19.30 -29.15
N GLU A 69 -4.22 -18.62 -28.56
CA GLU A 69 -2.81 -18.97 -28.70
C GLU A 69 -2.34 -19.74 -27.47
N VAL A 70 -2.02 -21.04 -27.63
CA VAL A 70 -1.49 -21.84 -26.51
C VAL A 70 0.00 -21.56 -26.32
N VAL A 71 0.34 -20.68 -25.39
CA VAL A 71 1.72 -20.25 -25.13
C VAL A 71 2.50 -21.18 -24.20
N GLY A 72 1.81 -22.13 -23.54
CA GLY A 72 2.46 -23.11 -22.69
C GLY A 72 1.59 -24.33 -22.40
N GLN A 73 2.24 -25.49 -22.28
CA GLN A 73 1.61 -26.75 -21.93
C GLN A 73 2.35 -27.36 -20.76
N ALA A 74 1.64 -27.68 -19.68
CA ALA A 74 2.17 -28.27 -18.46
C ALA A 74 1.56 -29.66 -18.20
N ALA A 75 2.35 -30.57 -17.64
CA ALA A 75 1.89 -31.88 -17.21
C ALA A 75 1.72 -31.99 -15.69
N ASN A 76 1.93 -30.92 -14.94
CA ASN A 76 1.77 -30.81 -13.48
C ASN A 76 1.67 -29.35 -13.06
N GLY A 77 1.30 -29.14 -11.77
CA GLY A 77 1.10 -27.80 -11.23
C GLY A 77 2.37 -26.94 -11.14
N GLU A 78 3.53 -27.55 -10.89
CA GLU A 78 4.80 -26.81 -10.83
C GLU A 78 5.13 -26.17 -12.19
N GLU A 79 5.08 -26.98 -13.25
CA GLU A 79 5.27 -26.49 -14.64
C GLU A 79 4.23 -25.43 -15.01
N ALA A 80 2.97 -25.61 -14.59
CA ALA A 80 1.91 -24.64 -14.85
C ALA A 80 2.21 -23.27 -14.20
N VAL A 81 2.67 -23.23 -12.96
CA VAL A 81 3.06 -21.99 -12.27
C VAL A 81 4.24 -21.33 -13.00
N GLU A 82 5.28 -22.09 -13.33
CA GLU A 82 6.46 -21.56 -14.03
C GLU A 82 6.11 -20.98 -15.41
N LEU A 83 5.31 -21.70 -16.20
CA LEU A 83 4.87 -21.21 -17.51
C LEU A 83 3.97 -19.98 -17.40
N THR A 84 3.09 -19.95 -16.40
CA THR A 84 2.21 -18.79 -16.16
C THR A 84 3.03 -17.54 -15.76
N ARG A 85 4.02 -17.68 -14.88
CA ARG A 85 4.95 -16.59 -14.55
C ARG A 85 5.72 -16.08 -15.76
N LYS A 86 6.19 -17.01 -16.60
CA LYS A 86 7.02 -16.71 -17.78
C LYS A 86 6.23 -16.00 -18.88
N TYR A 87 5.06 -16.53 -19.22
CA TYR A 87 4.30 -16.07 -20.39
C TYR A 87 3.21 -15.05 -20.03
N ARG A 88 2.79 -14.98 -18.76
CA ARG A 88 1.69 -14.11 -18.29
C ARG A 88 0.48 -14.20 -19.24
N PRO A 89 -0.14 -15.39 -19.36
CA PRO A 89 -1.24 -15.63 -20.29
C PRO A 89 -2.48 -14.84 -19.89
N ASP A 90 -3.43 -14.72 -20.82
CA ASP A 90 -4.73 -14.11 -20.53
C ASP A 90 -5.60 -15.01 -19.65
N VAL A 91 -5.39 -16.35 -19.74
CA VAL A 91 -6.10 -17.34 -18.92
C VAL A 91 -5.28 -18.62 -18.76
N VAL A 92 -5.52 -19.35 -17.68
CA VAL A 92 -4.95 -20.68 -17.43
C VAL A 92 -6.10 -21.71 -17.36
N CYS A 93 -6.04 -22.74 -18.19
CA CYS A 93 -6.87 -23.94 -18.09
C CYS A 93 -6.11 -24.98 -17.27
N MET A 94 -6.64 -25.41 -16.14
CA MET A 94 -5.90 -26.26 -15.19
C MET A 94 -6.72 -27.46 -14.71
N ASP A 95 -6.21 -28.65 -14.91
CA ASP A 95 -6.82 -29.82 -14.28
C ASP A 95 -6.59 -29.82 -12.76
N VAL A 96 -7.57 -30.33 -12.03
CA VAL A 96 -7.50 -30.44 -10.56
C VAL A 96 -6.48 -31.49 -10.13
N LYS A 97 -6.46 -32.64 -10.78
CA LYS A 97 -5.63 -33.77 -10.38
C LYS A 97 -4.40 -33.89 -11.28
N MET A 98 -3.27 -33.50 -10.77
CA MET A 98 -2.00 -33.61 -11.46
C MET A 98 -0.92 -34.16 -10.49
N PRO A 99 0.14 -34.81 -11.01
CA PRO A 99 1.27 -35.29 -10.22
C PRO A 99 2.11 -34.12 -9.70
N ARG A 100 2.97 -34.38 -8.72
CA ARG A 100 3.87 -33.44 -8.02
C ARG A 100 3.12 -32.35 -7.27
N MET A 101 2.52 -31.41 -7.98
CA MET A 101 1.67 -30.36 -7.45
C MET A 101 0.28 -30.47 -8.09
N ASP A 102 -0.76 -30.54 -7.27
CA ASP A 102 -2.15 -30.54 -7.76
C ASP A 102 -2.58 -29.16 -8.27
N GLY A 103 -3.61 -29.16 -9.12
CA GLY A 103 -4.07 -27.91 -9.74
C GLY A 103 -4.66 -26.90 -8.78
N ILE A 104 -5.21 -27.33 -7.64
CA ILE A 104 -5.77 -26.40 -6.63
C ILE A 104 -4.64 -25.62 -5.96
N THR A 105 -3.56 -26.30 -5.60
CA THR A 105 -2.36 -25.68 -5.04
C THR A 105 -1.71 -24.73 -6.03
N ALA A 106 -1.57 -25.15 -7.29
CA ALA A 106 -1.02 -24.32 -8.37
C ALA A 106 -1.90 -23.07 -8.64
N ALA A 107 -3.22 -23.26 -8.67
CA ALA A 107 -4.17 -22.14 -8.83
C ALA A 107 -4.05 -21.14 -7.67
N GLY A 108 -3.90 -21.61 -6.43
CA GLY A 108 -3.66 -20.73 -5.28
C GLY A 108 -2.45 -19.83 -5.46
N ILE A 109 -1.32 -20.39 -5.88
CA ILE A 109 -0.09 -19.62 -6.12
C ILE A 109 -0.29 -18.59 -7.23
N ILE A 110 -0.90 -18.98 -8.37
CA ILE A 110 -1.13 -18.08 -9.50
C ILE A 110 -2.08 -16.93 -9.13
N CYS A 111 -3.13 -17.23 -8.35
CA CYS A 111 -4.09 -16.24 -7.88
C CYS A 111 -3.49 -15.30 -6.83
N ASP A 112 -2.72 -15.83 -5.86
CA ASP A 112 -2.04 -15.01 -4.84
C ASP A 112 -1.04 -14.04 -5.46
N GLU A 113 -0.35 -14.46 -6.53
CA GLU A 113 0.55 -13.62 -7.31
C GLU A 113 -0.17 -12.71 -8.31
N ASN A 114 -1.49 -12.84 -8.43
CA ASN A 114 -2.34 -12.06 -9.34
C ASN A 114 -1.82 -12.01 -10.78
N ILE A 115 -1.36 -13.16 -11.33
CA ILE A 115 -0.73 -13.23 -12.65
C ILE A 115 -1.77 -13.38 -13.77
N ALA A 116 -2.69 -14.34 -13.61
CA ALA A 116 -3.70 -14.69 -14.61
C ALA A 116 -4.91 -15.36 -13.95
N PRO A 117 -6.11 -15.26 -14.55
CA PRO A 117 -7.28 -16.00 -14.11
C PRO A 117 -7.11 -17.50 -14.38
N VAL A 118 -7.51 -18.31 -13.39
CA VAL A 118 -7.46 -19.78 -13.52
C VAL A 118 -8.86 -20.34 -13.65
N VAL A 119 -9.07 -21.14 -14.69
CA VAL A 119 -10.27 -21.93 -14.92
C VAL A 119 -9.94 -23.40 -14.65
N MET A 120 -10.58 -23.97 -13.63
CA MET A 120 -10.33 -25.35 -13.22
C MET A 120 -11.11 -26.33 -14.10
N LEU A 121 -10.46 -27.36 -14.57
CA LEU A 121 -11.07 -28.49 -15.26
C LEU A 121 -11.20 -29.66 -14.29
N THR A 122 -12.39 -30.21 -14.09
CA THR A 122 -12.61 -31.22 -13.08
C THR A 122 -13.48 -32.38 -13.59
N ALA A 123 -13.11 -33.59 -13.25
CA ALA A 123 -13.93 -34.77 -13.53
C ALA A 123 -15.11 -34.93 -12.55
N PHE A 124 -15.21 -34.10 -11.50
CA PHE A 124 -16.17 -34.30 -10.40
C PHE A 124 -17.04 -33.06 -10.20
N SER A 125 -18.35 -33.32 -10.16
CA SER A 125 -19.38 -32.36 -9.71
C SER A 125 -19.47 -32.25 -8.17
N GLN A 126 -18.46 -32.76 -7.42
CA GLN A 126 -18.53 -32.77 -5.96
C GLN A 126 -18.36 -31.37 -5.40
N THR A 127 -19.35 -30.93 -4.67
CA THR A 127 -19.48 -29.61 -4.02
C THR A 127 -18.25 -29.22 -3.16
N ASP A 128 -17.54 -30.20 -2.62
CA ASP A 128 -16.37 -29.95 -1.76
C ASP A 128 -15.10 -29.56 -2.54
N LEU A 129 -14.91 -30.08 -3.75
CA LEU A 129 -13.78 -29.69 -4.63
C LEU A 129 -14.03 -28.29 -5.24
N VAL A 130 -15.26 -27.99 -5.59
CA VAL A 130 -15.67 -26.66 -6.04
C VAL A 130 -15.39 -25.61 -4.95
N LYS A 131 -15.78 -25.91 -3.70
CA LYS A 131 -15.49 -25.03 -2.55
C LYS A 131 -13.98 -24.84 -2.33
N LYS A 132 -13.18 -25.89 -2.47
CA LYS A 132 -11.72 -25.78 -2.35
C LYS A 132 -11.10 -24.97 -3.50
N ALA A 133 -11.53 -25.19 -4.73
CA ALA A 133 -11.07 -24.42 -5.89
C ALA A 133 -11.44 -22.92 -5.79
N THR A 134 -12.66 -22.62 -5.33
CA THR A 134 -13.09 -21.24 -5.06
C THR A 134 -12.31 -20.63 -3.90
N GLY A 135 -12.03 -21.42 -2.85
CA GLY A 135 -11.18 -20.99 -1.73
C GLY A 135 -9.71 -20.75 -2.11
N ALA A 136 -9.23 -21.38 -3.18
CA ALA A 136 -7.90 -21.16 -3.77
C ALA A 136 -7.87 -20.00 -4.79
N GLY A 137 -8.97 -19.24 -4.97
CA GLY A 137 -9.02 -18.08 -5.86
C GLY A 137 -9.32 -18.39 -7.32
N ALA A 138 -9.61 -19.65 -7.70
CA ALA A 138 -9.99 -19.97 -9.06
C ALA A 138 -11.24 -19.19 -9.51
N MET A 139 -11.20 -18.57 -10.69
CA MET A 139 -12.26 -17.70 -11.19
C MET A 139 -13.48 -18.47 -11.68
N ALA A 140 -13.29 -19.68 -12.19
CA ALA A 140 -14.36 -20.55 -12.67
C ALA A 140 -13.92 -22.03 -12.66
N TYR A 141 -14.89 -22.92 -12.90
CA TYR A 141 -14.62 -24.34 -13.13
C TYR A 141 -15.50 -24.88 -14.24
N VAL A 142 -15.01 -25.90 -14.96
CA VAL A 142 -15.72 -26.64 -15.99
C VAL A 142 -15.59 -28.13 -15.71
N THR A 143 -16.72 -28.85 -15.78
CA THR A 143 -16.71 -30.31 -15.54
C THR A 143 -16.36 -31.08 -16.81
N LYS A 144 -15.48 -32.09 -16.65
CA LYS A 144 -15.17 -33.06 -17.74
C LYS A 144 -16.30 -34.11 -17.85
N PRO A 145 -16.69 -34.54 -19.07
CA PRO A 145 -16.21 -34.04 -20.37
C PRO A 145 -16.74 -32.63 -20.63
N TYR A 146 -15.86 -31.74 -21.09
CA TYR A 146 -16.22 -30.36 -21.42
C TYR A 146 -16.55 -30.25 -22.90
N GLU A 147 -17.52 -29.42 -23.18
CA GLU A 147 -17.93 -29.03 -24.53
C GLU A 147 -17.40 -27.61 -24.81
N GLU A 148 -17.04 -27.35 -26.05
CA GLU A 148 -16.63 -26.04 -26.54
C GLU A 148 -17.62 -24.95 -26.14
N SER A 149 -18.93 -25.22 -26.32
CA SER A 149 -20.02 -24.31 -25.94
C SER A 149 -20.07 -23.90 -24.47
N LYS A 150 -19.42 -24.65 -23.59
CA LYS A 150 -19.34 -24.36 -22.15
C LYS A 150 -17.98 -23.80 -21.74
N LEU A 151 -16.90 -24.35 -22.33
CA LEU A 151 -15.56 -23.95 -21.98
C LEU A 151 -15.26 -22.53 -22.42
N LEU A 152 -15.45 -22.19 -23.69
CA LEU A 152 -15.07 -20.88 -24.23
C LEU A 152 -15.79 -19.71 -23.54
N PRO A 153 -17.12 -19.72 -23.33
CA PRO A 153 -17.76 -18.66 -22.58
C PRO A 153 -17.27 -18.53 -21.14
N THR A 154 -16.88 -19.67 -20.53
CA THR A 154 -16.34 -19.66 -19.17
C THR A 154 -14.97 -18.98 -19.10
N LEU A 155 -14.12 -19.22 -20.13
CA LEU A 155 -12.82 -18.53 -20.23
C LEU A 155 -13.00 -17.02 -20.38
N GLU A 156 -13.91 -16.58 -21.29
CA GLU A 156 -14.19 -15.15 -21.48
C GLU A 156 -14.71 -14.48 -20.21
N VAL A 157 -15.63 -15.14 -19.49
CA VAL A 157 -16.14 -14.63 -18.21
C VAL A 157 -15.03 -14.55 -17.16
N ALA A 158 -14.14 -15.55 -17.11
CA ALA A 158 -13.03 -15.55 -16.15
C ALA A 158 -12.04 -14.41 -16.44
N MET A 159 -11.68 -14.20 -17.70
CA MET A 159 -10.82 -13.09 -18.11
C MET A 159 -11.45 -11.73 -17.81
N GLY A 160 -12.74 -11.55 -18.14
CA GLY A 160 -13.47 -10.31 -17.86
C GLY A 160 -13.51 -9.97 -16.37
N ARG A 161 -13.83 -10.96 -15.51
CA ARG A 161 -13.84 -10.77 -14.05
C ARG A 161 -12.46 -10.44 -13.50
N PHE A 162 -11.42 -11.08 -14.01
CA PHE A 162 -10.06 -10.82 -13.59
C PHE A 162 -9.63 -9.40 -13.95
N ALA A 163 -9.97 -8.92 -15.15
CA ALA A 163 -9.72 -7.55 -15.56
C ALA A 163 -10.45 -6.55 -14.66
N GLU A 164 -11.74 -6.77 -14.36
CA GLU A 164 -12.54 -5.92 -13.49
C GLU A 164 -11.96 -5.84 -12.08
N ILE A 165 -11.52 -6.97 -11.49
CA ILE A 165 -10.87 -7.00 -10.18
C ILE A 165 -9.57 -6.20 -10.19
N ASN A 166 -8.75 -6.34 -11.23
CA ASN A 166 -7.50 -5.59 -11.34
C ASN A 166 -7.74 -4.07 -11.45
N ASP A 167 -8.73 -3.65 -12.23
CA ASP A 167 -9.10 -2.24 -12.34
C ASP A 167 -9.55 -1.66 -11.00
N LEU A 168 -10.27 -2.45 -10.20
CA LEU A 168 -10.67 -2.07 -8.85
C LEU A 168 -9.45 -1.95 -7.91
N LEU A 169 -8.53 -2.91 -7.93
CA LEU A 169 -7.29 -2.88 -7.15
C LEU A 169 -6.46 -1.64 -7.48
N ASP A 170 -6.25 -1.36 -8.77
CA ASP A 170 -5.53 -0.17 -9.22
C ASP A 170 -6.22 1.14 -8.78
N SER A 171 -7.55 1.15 -8.72
CA SER A 171 -8.30 2.30 -8.25
C SER A 171 -8.15 2.53 -6.75
N VAL A 172 -8.10 1.45 -5.97
CA VAL A 172 -7.85 1.49 -4.51
C VAL A 172 -6.45 2.02 -4.23
N GLU A 173 -5.42 1.47 -4.89
CA GLU A 173 -4.04 1.94 -4.72
C GLU A 173 -3.87 3.43 -5.08
N ARG A 174 -4.50 3.87 -6.17
CA ARG A 174 -4.50 5.29 -6.56
C ARG A 174 -5.16 6.18 -5.50
N SER A 175 -6.25 5.68 -4.89
CA SER A 175 -6.97 6.40 -3.84
C SER A 175 -6.15 6.49 -2.55
N GLU A 176 -5.47 5.41 -2.16
CA GLU A 176 -4.59 5.37 -1.01
C GLU A 176 -3.40 6.33 -1.15
N ARG A 177 -2.76 6.37 -2.33
CA ARG A 177 -1.68 7.33 -2.62
C ARG A 177 -2.16 8.78 -2.48
N LYS A 178 -3.34 9.11 -3.06
CA LYS A 178 -3.93 10.44 -2.93
C LYS A 178 -4.27 10.80 -1.48
N LEU A 179 -4.80 9.84 -0.72
CA LEU A 179 -5.13 10.04 0.68
C LEU A 179 -3.87 10.35 1.50
N LYS A 180 -2.77 9.64 1.24
CA LYS A 180 -1.48 9.90 1.87
C LYS A 180 -0.96 11.30 1.55
N GLU A 181 -0.99 11.70 0.27
CA GLU A 181 -0.59 13.06 -0.14
C GLU A 181 -1.39 14.15 0.58
N ILE A 182 -2.73 14.01 0.62
CA ILE A 182 -3.61 14.96 1.29
C ILE A 182 -3.30 15.02 2.79
N THR A 183 -3.06 13.87 3.42
CA THR A 183 -2.72 13.80 4.84
C THR A 183 -1.41 14.51 5.15
N ASP A 184 -0.40 14.37 4.31
CA ASP A 184 0.89 15.04 4.48
C ASP A 184 0.75 16.56 4.27
N GLN A 185 -0.04 17.00 3.28
CA GLN A 185 -0.35 18.43 3.06
C GLN A 185 -1.13 19.06 4.22
N LEU A 186 -2.07 18.30 4.82
CA LEU A 186 -2.80 18.74 6.01
C LEU A 186 -1.86 18.98 7.18
N LYS A 187 -0.96 18.03 7.48
CA LYS A 187 0.03 18.20 8.55
C LYS A 187 0.91 19.43 8.35
N GLU A 188 1.40 19.63 7.14
CA GLU A 188 2.23 20.79 6.81
C GLU A 188 1.44 22.11 7.01
N THR A 189 0.17 22.10 6.61
CA THR A 189 -0.70 23.29 6.73
C THR A 189 -1.04 23.58 8.20
N GLU A 190 -1.32 22.53 9.00
CA GLU A 190 -1.54 22.65 10.44
C GLU A 190 -0.31 23.20 11.17
N GLU A 191 0.89 22.74 10.81
CA GLU A 191 2.13 23.29 11.37
C GLU A 191 2.34 24.76 11.02
N LYS A 192 2.06 25.14 9.76
CA LYS A 192 2.13 26.54 9.31
C LYS A 192 1.10 27.42 10.05
N LEU A 193 -0.12 26.90 10.19
CA LEU A 193 -1.18 27.60 10.93
C LEU A 193 -0.78 27.81 12.39
N LYS A 194 -0.32 26.77 13.05
CA LYS A 194 0.13 26.85 14.45
C LYS A 194 1.26 27.87 14.64
N LYS A 195 2.24 27.89 13.74
CA LYS A 195 3.33 28.89 13.78
C LYS A 195 2.80 30.31 13.57
N ALA A 196 1.82 30.50 12.68
CA ALA A 196 1.20 31.80 12.45
C ALA A 196 0.38 32.27 13.66
N GLU A 197 -0.38 31.39 14.28
CA GLU A 197 -1.13 31.66 15.51
C GLU A 197 -0.20 32.04 16.67
N ASP A 198 0.87 31.26 16.90
CA ASP A 198 1.88 31.56 17.92
C ASP A 198 2.53 32.93 17.69
N THR A 199 2.85 33.28 16.45
CA THR A 199 3.42 34.57 16.08
C THR A 199 2.44 35.73 16.33
N LEU A 200 1.17 35.51 16.00
CA LEU A 200 0.10 36.51 16.21
C LEU A 200 -0.15 36.73 17.70
N GLU A 201 -0.16 35.63 18.49
CA GLU A 201 -0.32 35.72 19.94
C GLU A 201 0.87 36.44 20.59
N GLU A 202 2.10 36.11 20.19
CA GLU A 202 3.30 36.81 20.66
C GLU A 202 3.19 38.31 20.36
N ARG A 203 2.77 38.71 19.13
CA ARG A 203 2.64 40.08 18.73
C ARG A 203 1.61 40.81 19.58
N LYS A 204 0.42 40.21 19.81
CA LYS A 204 -0.63 40.77 20.68
C LYS A 204 -0.13 40.98 22.12
N LEU A 205 0.59 40.02 22.67
CA LEU A 205 1.14 40.10 24.03
C LEU A 205 2.21 41.21 24.12
N VAL A 206 3.12 41.28 23.13
CA VAL A 206 4.16 42.31 23.09
C VAL A 206 3.56 43.69 22.95
N ASP A 207 2.55 43.90 22.09
CA ASP A 207 1.89 45.19 21.93
C ASP A 207 1.15 45.59 23.19
N ARG A 208 0.48 44.68 23.91
CA ARG A 208 -0.14 44.97 25.19
C ARG A 208 0.91 45.29 26.30
N ALA A 209 2.03 44.56 26.31
CA ALA A 209 3.13 44.87 27.26
C ALA A 209 3.77 46.23 26.97
N LYS A 210 3.92 46.63 25.68
CA LYS A 210 4.36 47.97 25.28
C LYS A 210 3.43 49.04 25.86
N GLY A 211 2.11 48.91 25.65
CA GLY A 211 1.11 49.85 26.15
C GLY A 211 1.26 50.03 27.70
N LEU A 212 1.38 48.95 28.45
CA LEU A 212 1.55 49.00 29.91
C LEU A 212 2.86 49.67 30.33
N LEU A 213 3.97 49.45 29.62
CA LEU A 213 5.24 50.13 29.89
C LEU A 213 5.16 51.65 29.59
N MET A 214 4.43 52.04 28.57
CA MET A 214 4.16 53.47 28.26
C MET A 214 3.31 54.11 29.35
N ASP A 215 2.23 53.48 29.77
CA ASP A 215 1.29 54.02 30.75
C ASP A 215 1.82 54.04 32.19
N LYS A 216 2.57 53.03 32.60
CA LYS A 216 2.96 52.84 34.00
C LYS A 216 4.44 53.11 34.29
N ALA A 217 5.29 53.19 33.27
CA ALA A 217 6.74 53.33 33.41
C ALA A 217 7.32 54.49 32.56
N ASP A 218 6.48 55.30 31.95
CA ASP A 218 6.83 56.52 31.17
C ASP A 218 7.81 56.28 30.00
N PHE A 219 7.71 55.08 29.36
CA PHE A 219 8.49 54.78 28.20
C PHE A 219 7.84 55.39 26.93
N SER A 220 8.68 55.84 25.99
CA SER A 220 8.20 56.09 24.64
C SER A 220 7.91 54.75 23.93
N GLU A 221 7.08 54.71 22.92
CA GLU A 221 6.75 53.49 22.19
C GLU A 221 8.00 52.76 21.65
N GLN A 222 8.93 53.51 21.06
CA GLN A 222 10.20 52.97 20.60
C GLN A 222 11.09 52.49 21.77
N GLY A 223 11.03 53.19 22.89
CA GLY A 223 11.77 52.84 24.11
C GLY A 223 11.28 51.53 24.72
N ALA A 224 9.96 51.36 24.86
CA ALA A 224 9.32 50.14 25.34
C ALA A 224 9.65 48.93 24.45
N PHE A 225 9.57 49.08 23.15
CA PHE A 225 9.93 47.98 22.23
C PHE A 225 11.39 47.61 22.32
N ARG A 226 12.31 48.57 22.30
CA ARG A 226 13.76 48.31 22.42
C ARG A 226 14.09 47.64 23.76
N TRP A 227 13.44 48.07 24.83
CA TRP A 227 13.65 47.47 26.15
C TRP A 227 13.19 46.02 26.21
N ILE A 228 11.99 45.70 25.69
CA ILE A 228 11.50 44.30 25.58
C ILE A 228 12.46 43.45 24.75
N GLN A 229 12.90 43.98 23.61
CA GLN A 229 13.80 43.25 22.71
C GLN A 229 15.16 42.99 23.35
N LYS A 230 15.78 44.02 23.97
CA LYS A 230 17.08 43.90 24.63
C LYS A 230 17.01 42.97 25.82
N THR A 231 16.01 43.12 26.69
CA THR A 231 15.84 42.26 27.88
C THR A 231 15.59 40.82 27.49
N SER A 232 14.80 40.56 26.43
CA SER A 232 14.59 39.20 25.90
C SER A 232 15.91 38.56 25.46
N MET A 233 16.80 39.33 24.81
CA MET A 233 18.09 38.84 24.32
C MET A 233 19.09 38.66 25.49
N ASP A 234 19.21 39.64 26.35
CA ASP A 234 20.19 39.65 27.46
C ASP A 234 19.89 38.54 28.46
N GLN A 235 18.62 38.32 28.76
CA GLN A 235 18.16 37.30 29.71
C GLN A 235 17.85 35.93 29.05
N ARG A 236 17.96 35.84 27.74
CA ARG A 236 17.59 34.62 26.94
C ARG A 236 16.16 34.13 27.23
N ILE A 237 15.24 35.04 27.45
CA ILE A 237 13.84 34.76 27.74
C ILE A 237 13.02 35.04 26.44
N PRO A 238 12.15 34.12 25.97
CA PRO A 238 11.27 34.39 24.85
C PRO A 238 10.44 35.66 25.07
N LYS A 239 10.29 36.49 24.04
CA LYS A 239 9.52 37.77 24.12
C LYS A 239 8.10 37.53 24.63
N LYS A 240 7.44 36.43 24.22
CA LYS A 240 6.12 36.01 24.69
C LYS A 240 6.09 35.91 26.24
N ARG A 241 7.07 35.22 26.85
CA ARG A 241 7.17 35.07 28.30
C ARG A 241 7.46 36.40 29.02
N LEU A 242 8.34 37.20 28.45
CA LEU A 242 8.65 38.51 29.00
C LEU A 242 7.42 39.44 28.97
N ALA A 243 6.70 39.46 27.85
CA ALA A 243 5.45 40.22 27.70
C ALA A 243 4.37 39.76 28.69
N GLN A 244 4.21 38.46 28.90
CA GLN A 244 3.30 37.89 29.92
C GLN A 244 3.68 38.33 31.34
N ALA A 245 4.96 38.33 31.66
CA ALA A 245 5.44 38.79 32.98
C ALA A 245 5.16 40.28 33.19
N ILE A 246 5.34 41.12 32.17
CA ILE A 246 5.01 42.56 32.25
C ILE A 246 3.49 42.77 32.43
N ILE A 247 2.67 42.01 31.66
CA ILE A 247 1.22 42.06 31.77
C ILE A 247 0.75 41.60 33.17
N ALA A 248 1.37 40.54 33.70
CA ALA A 248 1.05 40.08 35.07
C ALA A 248 1.43 41.09 36.18
N LYS A 249 2.51 41.87 35.98
CA LYS A 249 3.00 42.83 36.95
C LYS A 249 2.26 44.18 36.89
N TYR A 250 1.97 44.65 35.73
CA TYR A 250 1.44 46.00 35.48
C TYR A 250 0.00 46.06 34.92
N GLY A 251 -0.55 44.89 34.52
CA GLY A 251 -1.93 44.81 34.01
C GLY A 251 -2.91 44.86 35.20
N ASP A 252 -4.02 45.56 34.99
CA ASP A 252 -5.12 45.52 35.95
C ASP A 252 -5.64 44.07 36.06
N PRO A 253 -6.00 43.59 37.27
CA PRO A 253 -6.61 42.28 37.43
C PRO A 253 -7.87 42.24 36.58
N LYS A 254 -8.02 41.16 35.75
CA LYS A 254 -9.26 40.91 35.01
C LYS A 254 -10.45 41.10 35.96
N PRO A 255 -11.49 41.86 35.61
CA PRO A 255 -12.73 41.84 36.36
C PRO A 255 -13.16 40.33 36.43
N SER A 256 -13.26 39.84 37.64
CA SER A 256 -13.79 38.52 37.92
C SER A 256 -15.14 38.44 37.20
N ASP A 257 -15.27 37.42 36.35
CA ASP A 257 -16.55 37.06 35.75
C ASP A 257 -17.49 36.64 36.90
N SER A 258 -18.11 37.69 37.48
CA SER A 258 -19.12 37.53 38.50
C SER A 258 -20.36 37.01 37.77
N GLY A 259 -20.54 35.70 37.89
CA GLY A 259 -21.68 34.99 37.39
C GLY A 259 -23.00 35.74 37.64
N GLU A 260 -23.76 35.82 36.60
CA GLU A 260 -25.21 35.99 36.74
C GLU A 260 -25.89 34.64 36.47
N ARG A 261 -26.78 34.35 37.36
CA ARG A 261 -27.61 33.16 37.63
C ARG A 261 -28.54 32.80 36.48
#